data_aee3f4e5f982d67972f76e2d2c4a9dd8
#
_entry.id   aee3f4e5f982d67972f76e2d2c4a9dd8
#
_cell.length_a   1.000
_cell.length_b   1.000
_cell.length_c   1.000
_cell.angle_alpha   90.00
_cell.angle_beta   90.00
_cell.angle_gamma   90.00
#
_symmetry.space_group_name_H-M   'P 1'
#
loop_
_entity.id
_entity.type
_entity.pdbx_description
1 polymer ?
#
loop_
_entity_poly.entity_id
_entity_poly.type
_entity_poly.pdbx_seq_one_letter_code
_entity_poly.pdbx_strand_id
1 'polypeptide(L)'
;MTVTIFPREKGDAAMKEKLTQKDVEKIQEEIDHRKLVVRKEAIEAVKEARAQGDLSENFEYYAAKKHKNQNESRIRYLENMLKTATIVSDDSKDDEVGMDDIVEVYFEEDDEIEKYKLVTSIRGNSMENRISIESPIGMALKGHKVGDRVEVKVNDNYSYFLEIRSIDKTGSEDEEIRGF
;
A
#
# COMPACT_ATOMS: atom_id res chain seq x y z
N MET A 1 -39.74 -22.99 -22.26
CA MET A 1 -38.68 -21.96 -22.23
C MET A 1 -37.87 -22.18 -20.96
N THR A 2 -36.69 -22.75 -21.11
CA THR A 2 -35.81 -23.09 -19.98
C THR A 2 -34.88 -21.92 -19.73
N VAL A 3 -35.03 -21.25 -18.59
CA VAL A 3 -34.15 -20.16 -18.18
C VAL A 3 -32.85 -20.79 -17.68
N THR A 4 -31.80 -20.66 -18.45
CA THR A 4 -30.45 -21.05 -18.04
C THR A 4 -29.92 -20.02 -17.07
N ILE A 5 -29.89 -20.37 -15.77
CA ILE A 5 -29.24 -19.59 -14.73
C ILE A 5 -27.74 -19.86 -14.86
N PHE A 6 -27.00 -18.86 -15.38
CA PHE A 6 -25.55 -18.87 -15.29
C PHE A 6 -25.14 -18.74 -13.83
N PRO A 7 -24.26 -19.61 -13.30
CA PRO A 7 -23.72 -19.41 -11.97
C PRO A 7 -22.91 -18.11 -11.98
N ARG A 8 -23.23 -17.17 -11.09
CA ARG A 8 -22.37 -16.04 -10.78
C ARG A 8 -21.01 -16.60 -10.36
N GLU A 9 -19.98 -16.33 -11.15
CA GLU A 9 -18.63 -16.55 -10.72
C GLU A 9 -18.45 -15.85 -9.37
N LYS A 10 -17.93 -16.60 -8.40
CA LYS A 10 -17.59 -16.09 -7.08
C LYS A 10 -16.61 -14.96 -7.31
N GLY A 11 -17.04 -13.75 -6.97
CA GLY A 11 -16.24 -12.56 -7.07
C GLY A 11 -14.88 -12.78 -6.43
N ASP A 12 -13.87 -12.14 -7.01
CA ASP A 12 -12.51 -12.02 -6.53
C ASP A 12 -12.50 -12.03 -5.00
N ALA A 13 -11.84 -13.01 -4.43
CA ALA A 13 -11.41 -12.93 -3.05
C ALA A 13 -10.46 -11.72 -3.04
N ALA A 14 -10.94 -10.57 -2.59
CA ALA A 14 -10.15 -9.38 -2.43
C ALA A 14 -8.85 -9.82 -1.75
N MET A 15 -7.71 -9.69 -2.44
CA MET A 15 -6.43 -10.09 -1.90
C MET A 15 -6.28 -9.36 -0.58
N LYS A 16 -6.19 -10.12 0.51
CA LYS A 16 -6.06 -9.56 1.84
C LYS A 16 -4.72 -8.88 1.93
N GLU A 17 -4.72 -7.59 2.27
CA GLU A 17 -3.46 -6.85 2.46
C GLU A 17 -2.59 -7.55 3.50
N LYS A 18 -1.30 -7.63 3.23
CA LYS A 18 -0.29 -8.12 4.19
C LYS A 18 0.29 -6.94 4.93
N LEU A 19 0.16 -6.94 6.25
CA LEU A 19 0.61 -5.87 7.13
C LEU A 19 1.58 -6.42 8.17
N THR A 20 2.59 -5.63 8.53
CA THR A 20 3.37 -5.90 9.73
C THR A 20 2.62 -5.39 10.97
N GLN A 21 3.09 -5.79 12.16
CA GLN A 21 2.54 -5.27 13.42
C GLN A 21 2.71 -3.74 13.50
N LYS A 22 3.83 -3.19 13.03
CA LYS A 22 4.05 -1.73 12.96
C LYS A 22 3.11 -1.03 11.98
N ASP A 23 2.81 -1.64 10.83
CA ASP A 23 1.81 -1.10 9.91
C ASP A 23 0.44 -0.97 10.58
N VAL A 24 0.04 -1.99 11.36
CA VAL A 24 -1.21 -1.98 12.13
C VAL A 24 -1.22 -0.82 13.15
N GLU A 25 -0.14 -0.62 13.87
CA GLU A 25 -0.01 0.47 14.85
C GLU A 25 -0.12 1.84 14.16
N LYS A 26 0.62 2.07 13.06
CA LYS A 26 0.54 3.31 12.27
C LYS A 26 -0.86 3.58 11.70
N ILE A 27 -1.52 2.54 11.18
CA ILE A 27 -2.90 2.65 10.69
C ILE A 27 -3.84 3.04 11.82
N GLN A 28 -3.70 2.43 12.99
CA GLN A 28 -4.53 2.74 14.14
C GLN A 28 -4.31 4.19 14.62
N GLU A 29 -3.07 4.65 14.66
CA GLU A 29 -2.73 6.04 15.00
C GLU A 29 -3.35 7.01 13.99
N GLU A 30 -3.29 6.73 12.69
CA GLU A 30 -3.93 7.56 11.66
C GLU A 30 -5.46 7.60 11.86
N ILE A 31 -6.11 6.45 12.13
CA ILE A 31 -7.54 6.39 12.40
C ILE A 31 -7.92 7.25 13.59
N ASP A 32 -7.17 7.14 14.68
CA ASP A 32 -7.44 7.88 15.92
C ASP A 32 -7.25 9.38 15.73
N HIS A 33 -6.18 9.80 15.07
CA HIS A 33 -5.95 11.20 14.70
C HIS A 33 -7.11 11.74 13.84
N ARG A 34 -7.52 10.99 12.81
CA ARG A 34 -8.63 11.39 11.93
C ARG A 34 -9.96 11.48 12.65
N LYS A 35 -10.24 10.61 13.62
CA LYS A 35 -11.47 10.64 14.40
C LYS A 35 -11.46 11.73 15.44
N LEU A 36 -10.36 11.94 16.15
CA LEU A 36 -10.28 12.82 17.29
C LEU A 36 -9.99 14.28 16.93
N VAL A 37 -9.23 14.50 15.86
CA VAL A 37 -8.79 15.83 15.42
C VAL A 37 -9.48 16.24 14.13
N VAL A 38 -9.10 15.61 12.99
CA VAL A 38 -9.53 16.04 11.66
C VAL A 38 -11.04 16.06 11.51
N ARG A 39 -11.76 15.08 12.06
CA ARG A 39 -13.23 15.03 12.01
C ARG A 39 -13.87 16.22 12.72
N LYS A 40 -13.35 16.63 13.88
CA LYS A 40 -13.87 17.80 14.63
C LYS A 40 -13.65 19.09 13.84
N GLU A 41 -12.46 19.29 13.33
CA GLU A 41 -12.12 20.45 12.50
C GLU A 41 -12.98 20.52 11.24
N ALA A 42 -13.16 19.39 10.55
CA ALA A 42 -14.00 19.31 9.35
C ALA A 42 -15.49 19.60 9.63
N ILE A 43 -16.01 19.18 10.80
CA ILE A 43 -17.39 19.48 11.21
C ILE A 43 -17.54 20.98 11.49
N GLU A 44 -16.60 21.60 12.22
CA GLU A 44 -16.65 23.03 12.49
C GLU A 44 -16.53 23.85 11.21
N ALA A 45 -15.63 23.51 10.29
CA ALA A 45 -15.52 24.15 8.99
C ALA A 45 -16.83 24.11 8.18
N VAL A 46 -17.54 22.98 8.21
CA VAL A 46 -18.87 22.87 7.56
C VAL A 46 -19.91 23.75 8.24
N LYS A 47 -19.90 23.87 9.59
CA LYS A 47 -20.82 24.74 10.31
C LYS A 47 -20.57 26.22 10.02
N GLU A 48 -19.30 26.63 10.05
CA GLU A 48 -18.89 28.01 9.74
C GLU A 48 -19.31 28.41 8.32
N ALA A 49 -18.97 27.56 7.33
CA ALA A 49 -19.36 27.81 5.95
C ALA A 49 -20.88 27.88 5.75
N ARG A 50 -21.66 27.10 6.50
CA ARG A 50 -23.14 27.20 6.50
C ARG A 50 -23.66 28.53 7.04
N ALA A 51 -23.00 29.10 8.03
CA ALA A 51 -23.42 30.35 8.67
C ALA A 51 -23.21 31.57 7.76
N GLN A 52 -22.42 31.46 6.70
CA GLN A 52 -22.03 32.57 5.82
C GLN A 52 -23.07 32.91 4.70
N GLY A 53 -24.22 32.26 4.63
CA GLY A 53 -25.30 32.67 3.72
C GLY A 53 -25.81 31.60 2.74
N ASP A 54 -26.17 32.02 1.51
CA ASP A 54 -26.80 31.13 0.52
C ASP A 54 -25.87 29.98 0.11
N LEU A 55 -26.35 28.75 0.35
CA LEU A 55 -25.59 27.53 0.08
C LEU A 55 -25.48 27.19 -1.41
N SER A 56 -26.30 27.78 -2.27
CA SER A 56 -26.34 27.46 -3.71
C SER A 56 -25.08 27.90 -4.45
N GLU A 57 -24.44 28.99 -3.99
CA GLU A 57 -23.20 29.54 -4.56
C GLU A 57 -22.00 29.54 -3.60
N ASN A 58 -22.13 28.82 -2.47
CA ASN A 58 -21.11 28.81 -1.42
C ASN A 58 -20.04 27.74 -1.68
N PHE A 59 -18.98 28.12 -2.38
CA PHE A 59 -17.84 27.25 -2.68
C PHE A 59 -17.13 26.73 -1.42
N GLU A 60 -17.08 27.53 -0.35
CA GLU A 60 -16.45 27.14 0.92
C GLU A 60 -17.23 26.00 1.59
N TYR A 61 -18.54 26.05 1.57
CA TYR A 61 -19.40 24.97 2.05
C TYR A 61 -19.16 23.66 1.29
N TYR A 62 -19.09 23.70 -0.05
CA TYR A 62 -18.84 22.51 -0.85
C TYR A 62 -17.43 21.94 -0.60
N ALA A 63 -16.41 22.80 -0.47
CA ALA A 63 -15.05 22.39 -0.16
C ALA A 63 -14.96 21.74 1.24
N ALA A 64 -15.55 22.36 2.26
CA ALA A 64 -15.59 21.84 3.62
C ALA A 64 -16.33 20.48 3.69
N LYS A 65 -17.46 20.37 3.00
CA LYS A 65 -18.23 19.13 2.90
C LYS A 65 -17.44 18.03 2.19
N LYS A 66 -16.74 18.35 1.12
CA LYS A 66 -15.87 17.41 0.39
C LYS A 66 -14.74 16.92 1.30
N HIS A 67 -14.04 17.81 1.99
CA HIS A 67 -12.98 17.47 2.94
C HIS A 67 -13.48 16.54 4.05
N LYS A 68 -14.62 16.87 4.68
CA LYS A 68 -15.26 16.00 5.67
C LYS A 68 -15.53 14.60 5.11
N ASN A 69 -16.12 14.50 3.91
CA ASN A 69 -16.48 13.23 3.30
C ASN A 69 -15.23 12.40 2.93
N GLN A 70 -14.16 13.06 2.48
CA GLN A 70 -12.87 12.41 2.22
C GLN A 70 -12.28 11.83 3.51
N ASN A 71 -12.31 12.58 4.62
CA ASN A 71 -11.86 12.07 5.91
C ASN A 71 -12.65 10.83 6.36
N GLU A 72 -13.98 10.85 6.27
CA GLU A 72 -14.81 9.69 6.61
C GLU A 72 -14.56 8.49 5.71
N SER A 73 -14.30 8.73 4.42
CA SER A 73 -13.95 7.66 3.47
C SER A 73 -12.61 7.03 3.80
N ARG A 74 -11.61 7.83 4.15
CA ARG A 74 -10.29 7.34 4.57
C ARG A 74 -10.38 6.52 5.86
N ILE A 75 -11.14 6.97 6.85
CA ILE A 75 -11.34 6.22 8.10
C ILE A 75 -11.95 4.84 7.79
N ARG A 76 -13.03 4.79 7.01
CA ARG A 76 -13.67 3.51 6.63
C ARG A 76 -12.72 2.58 5.86
N TYR A 77 -11.92 3.13 4.96
CA TYR A 77 -10.93 2.37 4.21
C TYR A 77 -9.90 1.72 5.14
N LEU A 78 -9.32 2.51 6.06
CA LEU A 78 -8.32 2.02 7.02
C LEU A 78 -8.92 0.99 7.99
N GLU A 79 -10.12 1.24 8.52
CA GLU A 79 -10.83 0.28 9.39
C GLU A 79 -11.11 -1.05 8.68
N ASN A 80 -11.53 -1.00 7.41
CA ASN A 80 -11.76 -2.21 6.63
C ASN A 80 -10.47 -2.96 6.35
N MET A 81 -9.38 -2.23 6.07
CA MET A 81 -8.06 -2.82 5.88
C MET A 81 -7.63 -3.59 7.13
N LEU A 82 -7.71 -3.00 8.32
CA LEU A 82 -7.38 -3.69 9.57
C LEU A 82 -8.24 -4.93 9.83
N LYS A 83 -9.52 -4.92 9.43
CA LYS A 83 -10.42 -6.07 9.60
C LYS A 83 -10.08 -7.25 8.70
N THR A 84 -9.54 -6.98 7.52
CA THR A 84 -9.32 -8.00 6.48
C THR A 84 -7.86 -8.39 6.30
N ALA A 85 -6.92 -7.60 6.81
CA ALA A 85 -5.50 -7.82 6.66
C ALA A 85 -5.02 -9.15 7.28
N THR A 86 -3.95 -9.66 6.70
CA THR A 86 -3.17 -10.75 7.28
C THR A 86 -1.90 -10.19 7.88
N ILE A 87 -1.66 -10.45 9.17
CA ILE A 87 -0.43 -10.04 9.83
C ILE A 87 0.70 -10.97 9.39
N VAL A 88 1.78 -10.37 8.91
CA VAL A 88 2.98 -11.07 8.47
C VAL A 88 4.18 -10.61 9.29
N SER A 89 5.07 -11.56 9.57
CA SER A 89 6.41 -11.30 10.09
C SER A 89 7.44 -11.57 8.99
N ASP A 90 8.62 -11.01 9.15
CA ASP A 90 9.74 -11.36 8.30
C ASP A 90 10.40 -12.61 8.84
N ASP A 91 10.27 -13.72 8.12
CA ASP A 91 10.89 -15.01 8.45
C ASP A 91 12.15 -15.28 7.59
N SER A 92 12.66 -14.27 6.86
CA SER A 92 13.87 -14.38 6.05
C SER A 92 15.10 -14.56 6.91
N LYS A 93 16.09 -15.33 6.39
CA LYS A 93 17.37 -15.49 7.04
C LYS A 93 18.27 -14.27 6.77
N ASP A 94 19.36 -14.16 7.53
CA ASP A 94 20.30 -13.04 7.40
C ASP A 94 20.92 -12.92 6.01
N ASP A 95 21.01 -14.01 5.25
CA ASP A 95 21.55 -14.09 3.90
C ASP A 95 20.48 -14.07 2.79
N GLU A 96 19.23 -13.99 3.14
CA GLU A 96 18.07 -13.99 2.23
C GLU A 96 17.40 -12.60 2.20
N VAL A 97 16.87 -12.23 1.04
CA VAL A 97 16.07 -11.01 0.89
C VAL A 97 14.80 -11.10 1.71
N GLY A 98 14.63 -10.18 2.63
CA GLY A 98 13.48 -10.09 3.53
C GLY A 98 12.69 -8.79 3.37
N MET A 99 11.79 -8.56 4.33
CA MET A 99 11.04 -7.33 4.43
C MET A 99 11.93 -6.22 5.00
N ASP A 100 11.74 -5.00 4.50
CA ASP A 100 12.50 -3.80 4.85
C ASP A 100 13.98 -3.81 4.40
N ASP A 101 14.43 -4.87 3.73
CA ASP A 101 15.75 -4.91 3.13
C ASP A 101 15.87 -3.99 1.92
N ILE A 102 17.05 -3.41 1.75
CA ILE A 102 17.43 -2.67 0.55
C ILE A 102 18.24 -3.61 -0.33
N VAL A 103 17.73 -3.91 -1.52
CA VAL A 103 18.31 -4.86 -2.46
C VAL A 103 18.79 -4.13 -3.69
N GLU A 104 20.08 -4.32 -4.04
CA GLU A 104 20.64 -3.88 -5.30
C GLU A 104 20.52 -5.00 -6.33
N VAL A 105 19.91 -4.69 -7.45
CA VAL A 105 19.62 -5.64 -8.54
C VAL A 105 20.19 -5.14 -9.87
N TYR A 106 20.69 -6.06 -10.68
CA TYR A 106 21.14 -5.81 -12.03
C TYR A 106 20.11 -6.34 -13.03
N PHE A 107 19.64 -5.46 -13.91
CA PHE A 107 18.71 -5.79 -15.00
C PHE A 107 19.51 -6.21 -16.23
N GLU A 108 19.36 -7.47 -16.64
CA GLU A 108 20.13 -8.04 -17.76
C GLU A 108 19.75 -7.41 -19.12
N GLU A 109 18.48 -7.01 -19.30
CA GLU A 109 18.00 -6.45 -20.57
C GLU A 109 18.49 -5.01 -20.81
N ASP A 110 18.55 -4.21 -19.74
CA ASP A 110 18.87 -2.79 -19.85
C ASP A 110 20.33 -2.45 -19.50
N ASP A 111 21.08 -3.43 -18.97
CA ASP A 111 22.44 -3.28 -18.45
C ASP A 111 22.51 -2.19 -17.35
N GLU A 112 21.49 -2.14 -16.49
CA GLU A 112 21.35 -1.13 -15.43
C GLU A 112 21.31 -1.79 -14.04
N ILE A 113 21.77 -1.01 -13.04
CA ILE A 113 21.72 -1.41 -11.63
C ILE A 113 20.78 -0.47 -10.90
N GLU A 114 19.81 -1.04 -10.19
CA GLU A 114 18.89 -0.28 -9.38
C GLU A 114 18.82 -0.81 -7.95
N LYS A 115 18.38 0.06 -7.03
CA LYS A 115 18.16 -0.29 -5.62
C LYS A 115 16.70 -0.19 -5.29
N TYR A 116 16.18 -1.23 -4.66
CA TYR A 116 14.80 -1.28 -4.19
C TYR A 116 14.75 -1.62 -2.71
N LYS A 117 13.82 -1.00 -2.01
CA LYS A 117 13.45 -1.40 -0.66
C LYS A 117 12.17 -2.23 -0.73
N LEU A 118 12.21 -3.44 -0.17
CA LEU A 118 11.04 -4.32 -0.08
C LEU A 118 10.19 -3.93 1.12
N VAL A 119 8.93 -3.59 0.87
CA VAL A 119 8.00 -3.14 1.93
C VAL A 119 6.63 -3.81 1.76
N THR A 120 5.75 -3.66 2.73
CA THR A 120 4.34 -4.02 2.59
C THR A 120 3.65 -3.11 1.55
N SER A 121 2.54 -3.57 0.96
CA SER A 121 1.85 -2.82 -0.10
C SER A 121 1.43 -1.42 0.34
N ILE A 122 1.09 -1.23 1.61
CA ILE A 122 0.67 0.06 2.15
C ILE A 122 1.81 1.09 2.26
N ARG A 123 3.07 0.65 2.35
CA ARG A 123 4.26 1.50 2.38
C ARG A 123 4.92 1.67 1.01
N GLY A 124 4.42 0.97 -0.01
CA GLY A 124 4.95 1.03 -1.37
C GLY A 124 4.91 2.44 -1.95
N ASN A 125 6.03 2.88 -2.54
CA ASN A 125 6.16 4.15 -3.25
C ASN A 125 7.24 4.01 -4.33
N SER A 126 6.82 3.86 -5.59
CA SER A 126 7.75 3.68 -6.71
C SER A 126 8.66 4.89 -6.97
N MET A 127 8.21 6.10 -6.59
CA MET A 127 9.04 7.32 -6.71
C MET A 127 10.25 7.32 -5.76
N GLU A 128 10.19 6.52 -4.71
CA GLU A 128 11.24 6.35 -3.71
C GLU A 128 11.84 4.94 -3.74
N ASN A 129 11.67 4.22 -4.84
CA ASN A 129 12.14 2.85 -5.04
C ASN A 129 11.69 1.87 -3.93
N ARG A 130 10.53 2.14 -3.30
CA ARG A 130 9.89 1.23 -2.36
C ARG A 130 8.89 0.35 -3.09
N ILE A 131 9.21 -0.93 -3.22
CA ILE A 131 8.37 -1.90 -3.91
C ILE A 131 7.67 -2.83 -2.94
N SER A 132 6.44 -3.17 -3.25
CA SER A 132 5.68 -4.14 -2.46
C SER A 132 6.27 -5.54 -2.58
N ILE A 133 6.34 -6.28 -1.46
CA ILE A 133 6.62 -7.72 -1.45
C ILE A 133 5.61 -8.54 -2.28
N GLU A 134 4.46 -7.96 -2.63
CA GLU A 134 3.42 -8.57 -3.45
C GLU A 134 3.51 -8.14 -4.93
N SER A 135 4.41 -7.22 -5.27
CA SER A 135 4.70 -6.86 -6.66
C SER A 135 5.46 -7.99 -7.37
N PRO A 136 5.43 -8.07 -8.72
CA PRO A 136 6.19 -9.07 -9.45
C PRO A 136 7.67 -9.13 -9.08
N ILE A 137 8.32 -7.97 -8.95
CA ILE A 137 9.73 -7.87 -8.53
C ILE A 137 9.88 -8.31 -7.08
N GLY A 138 9.03 -7.82 -6.17
CA GLY A 138 9.09 -8.17 -4.75
C GLY A 138 8.90 -9.67 -4.50
N MET A 139 7.97 -10.31 -5.22
CA MET A 139 7.76 -11.75 -5.14
C MET A 139 8.96 -12.55 -5.70
N ALA A 140 9.61 -12.05 -6.74
CA ALA A 140 10.77 -12.70 -7.34
C ALA A 140 12.03 -12.57 -6.47
N LEU A 141 12.18 -11.47 -5.73
CA LEU A 141 13.37 -11.21 -4.88
C LEU A 141 13.28 -11.90 -3.52
N LYS A 142 12.09 -11.95 -2.91
CA LYS A 142 11.91 -12.43 -1.55
C LYS A 142 12.42 -13.85 -1.34
N GLY A 143 13.28 -14.05 -0.32
CA GLY A 143 13.86 -15.34 0.03
C GLY A 143 15.07 -15.78 -0.80
N HIS A 144 15.44 -15.02 -1.82
CA HIS A 144 16.64 -15.26 -2.60
C HIS A 144 17.89 -14.61 -1.98
N LYS A 145 19.08 -14.97 -2.48
CA LYS A 145 20.39 -14.56 -1.93
C LYS A 145 21.17 -13.72 -2.93
N VAL A 146 22.23 -13.09 -2.44
CA VAL A 146 23.19 -12.40 -3.30
C VAL A 146 23.79 -13.38 -4.30
N GLY A 147 23.83 -12.99 -5.57
CA GLY A 147 24.28 -13.78 -6.70
C GLY A 147 23.20 -14.64 -7.36
N ASP A 148 21.99 -14.71 -6.79
CA ASP A 148 20.89 -15.41 -7.44
C ASP A 148 20.40 -14.63 -8.66
N ARG A 149 20.14 -15.38 -9.74
CA ARG A 149 19.47 -14.91 -10.94
C ARG A 149 18.00 -15.28 -10.84
N VAL A 150 17.12 -14.31 -10.81
CA VAL A 150 15.68 -14.52 -10.63
C VAL A 150 14.88 -14.07 -11.84
N GLU A 151 13.81 -14.80 -12.14
CA GLU A 151 12.85 -14.45 -13.19
C GLU A 151 11.70 -13.64 -12.59
N VAL A 152 11.50 -12.42 -13.09
CA VAL A 152 10.36 -11.58 -12.75
C VAL A 152 9.25 -11.79 -13.76
N LYS A 153 8.16 -12.42 -13.36
CA LYS A 153 6.98 -12.63 -14.19
C LYS A 153 6.00 -11.48 -14.06
N VAL A 154 5.92 -10.65 -15.08
CA VAL A 154 4.98 -9.52 -15.10
C VAL A 154 3.57 -9.98 -15.48
N ASN A 155 3.47 -10.86 -16.45
CA ASN A 155 2.24 -11.50 -16.90
C ASN A 155 2.54 -12.80 -17.66
N ASP A 156 1.52 -13.47 -18.22
CA ASP A 156 1.67 -14.74 -18.92
C ASP A 156 2.55 -14.66 -20.18
N ASN A 157 2.77 -13.47 -20.74
CA ASN A 157 3.47 -13.26 -22.00
C ASN A 157 4.80 -12.52 -21.85
N TYR A 158 5.10 -11.97 -20.66
CA TYR A 158 6.30 -11.18 -20.44
C TYR A 158 6.93 -11.46 -19.08
N SER A 159 8.18 -11.86 -19.14
CA SER A 159 9.08 -11.98 -17.99
C SER A 159 10.47 -11.47 -18.37
N TYR A 160 11.24 -11.06 -17.38
CA TYR A 160 12.64 -10.66 -17.54
C TYR A 160 13.47 -11.19 -16.38
N PHE A 161 14.80 -11.12 -16.53
CA PHE A 161 15.73 -11.61 -15.52
C PHE A 161 16.49 -10.49 -14.87
N LEU A 162 16.76 -10.67 -13.58
CA LEU A 162 17.64 -9.82 -12.82
C LEU A 162 18.53 -10.65 -11.90
N GLU A 163 19.68 -10.09 -11.52
CA GLU A 163 20.64 -10.69 -10.61
C GLU A 163 20.74 -9.85 -9.33
N ILE A 164 20.68 -10.50 -8.16
CA ILE A 164 20.82 -9.83 -6.87
C ILE A 164 22.30 -9.56 -6.61
N ARG A 165 22.70 -8.29 -6.54
CA ARG A 165 24.08 -7.86 -6.33
C ARG A 165 24.42 -7.65 -4.87
N SER A 166 23.52 -7.08 -4.09
CA SER A 166 23.70 -6.89 -2.65
C SER A 166 22.38 -6.86 -1.89
N ILE A 167 22.44 -7.18 -0.62
CA ILE A 167 21.32 -7.10 0.33
C ILE A 167 21.80 -6.31 1.54
N ASP A 168 21.13 -5.21 1.85
CA ASP A 168 21.38 -4.39 3.02
C ASP A 168 20.21 -4.53 4.00
N LYS A 169 20.50 -5.09 5.18
CA LYS A 169 19.55 -5.36 6.26
C LYS A 169 19.29 -4.15 7.17
N THR A 170 19.84 -2.97 6.86
CA THR A 170 19.71 -1.77 7.69
C THR A 170 18.43 -0.97 7.45
N GLY A 171 17.55 -1.44 6.60
CA GLY A 171 16.26 -0.80 6.34
C GLY A 171 15.43 -0.67 7.62
N SER A 172 14.70 0.44 7.76
CA SER A 172 13.79 0.69 8.88
C SER A 172 12.34 0.61 8.44
N GLU A 173 11.42 0.32 9.37
CA GLU A 173 9.98 0.33 9.10
C GLU A 173 9.32 1.72 9.33
N ASP A 174 10.10 2.82 9.27
CA ASP A 174 9.63 4.15 9.68
C ASP A 174 8.94 4.96 8.57
N GLU A 175 8.75 4.36 7.37
CA GLU A 175 8.07 5.02 6.28
C GLU A 175 6.60 5.30 6.56
N GLU A 176 6.11 6.40 5.99
CA GLU A 176 4.70 6.76 6.06
C GLU A 176 3.84 5.79 5.23
N ILE A 177 2.61 5.62 5.68
CA ILE A 177 1.57 4.90 4.96
C ILE A 177 1.15 5.74 3.75
N ARG A 178 1.06 5.11 2.57
CA ARG A 178 0.65 5.81 1.35
C ARG A 178 -0.71 6.50 1.52
N GLY A 179 -0.82 7.68 0.94
CA GLY A 179 -2.07 8.43 0.87
C GLY A 179 -3.16 7.68 0.08
N PHE A 180 -4.28 8.35 -0.03
CA PHE A 180 -5.47 7.86 -0.73
C PHE A 180 -5.43 8.32 -2.17
#